data_94b75451c5f97e6e7554a2ba048d6e33
#
_entry.id   94b75451c5f97e6e7554a2ba048d6e33
#
_cell.length_a   1.000
_cell.length_b   1.000
_cell.length_c   1.000
_cell.angle_alpha   90.00
_cell.angle_beta   90.00
_cell.angle_gamma   90.00
#
_symmetry.space_group_name_H-M   'P 1'
#
loop_
_entity.id
_entity.type
_entity.pdbx_description
1 polymer ?
#
loop_
_entity_poly.entity_id
_entity_poly.type
_entity_poly.pdbx_seq_one_letter_code
_entity_poly.pdbx_strand_id
1 'polypeptide(L)'
;LAVAAGSVIGGTSPAEIPTSYLQRGWQGDAAAWEVLSTCPSNDEALVKKVVRHLLLPWLEDSACVFQKLIQKNPLPNKSEQQKVEVTTNQCLVFADGLRFDLGQKLLERLEGRGFRGQLNFRWAATPTVTATAKPAVTPVADQISGKILGELFYPDFKESGKNTNAQNIRDSLLSENYQILGGDEFDSPMSEDAKGWLETGEIDKLGHKLEARLARQIPEELDRLTERIAGLFDAGWQSVRVVTDHGWLFLPGGLPKVDLPKHLTDSRWARCAVVSGQSDPEIQQHPWYWNQSQFFATPPGVSCFNKSPEYAHGGLSLQECLIPDLLIEHSGDRQVRVTIKAIEWHSLRCQIEVSCSGAGGSYISADLRNAHPAGISVVANIKPLTEDSKVSLVLAGDEYLEAELVLVLLDQDGNILVQKPTKIGQNS
;
A
#
# COMPACT_ATOMS: atom_id res chain seq x y z
N LEU A 1 -0.02 12.25 -20.68
CA LEU A 1 1.02 11.28 -21.08
C LEU A 1 2.12 11.94 -21.94
N ALA A 2 1.81 12.61 -23.06
CA ALA A 2 2.83 13.22 -23.94
C ALA A 2 3.78 14.20 -23.22
N VAL A 3 3.26 15.01 -22.30
CA VAL A 3 4.08 15.93 -21.49
C VAL A 3 4.94 15.17 -20.49
N ALA A 4 4.38 14.19 -19.80
CA ALA A 4 5.07 13.40 -18.77
C ALA A 4 6.16 12.50 -19.37
N ALA A 5 5.91 11.89 -20.55
CA ALA A 5 6.88 11.09 -21.28
C ALA A 5 7.78 11.90 -22.23
N GLY A 6 7.68 13.23 -22.23
CA GLY A 6 8.42 14.11 -23.14
C GLY A 6 9.90 14.30 -22.81
N SER A 7 10.37 13.81 -21.66
CA SER A 7 11.77 13.87 -21.27
C SER A 7 12.22 12.58 -20.61
N VAL A 8 13.37 12.07 -21.04
CA VAL A 8 14.00 10.87 -20.47
C VAL A 8 14.28 11.10 -18.98
N ILE A 9 14.00 10.08 -18.17
CA ILE A 9 14.39 10.08 -16.77
C ILE A 9 15.87 9.72 -16.72
N GLY A 10 16.68 10.69 -16.40
CA GLY A 10 18.12 10.54 -16.39
C GLY A 10 18.76 11.27 -15.23
N GLY A 11 20.05 11.07 -15.09
CA GLY A 11 20.92 11.71 -14.13
C GLY A 11 22.36 11.33 -14.43
N THR A 12 23.30 12.08 -13.89
CA THR A 12 24.73 11.78 -14.00
C THR A 12 25.22 10.87 -12.88
N SER A 13 24.41 10.70 -11.84
CA SER A 13 24.69 9.83 -10.69
C SER A 13 23.49 8.98 -10.32
N PRO A 14 23.70 7.83 -9.64
CA PRO A 14 22.62 7.00 -9.12
C PRO A 14 21.69 7.71 -8.13
N ALA A 15 22.15 8.76 -7.46
CA ALA A 15 21.35 9.54 -6.53
C ALA A 15 20.39 10.54 -7.21
N GLU A 16 20.71 10.97 -8.44
CA GLU A 16 19.88 11.91 -9.20
C GLU A 16 18.68 11.24 -9.88
N ILE A 17 18.85 9.99 -10.29
CA ILE A 17 17.79 9.23 -11.01
C ILE A 17 16.52 9.08 -10.16
N PRO A 18 16.60 8.61 -8.89
CA PRO A 18 15.41 8.55 -8.04
C PRO A 18 14.74 9.92 -7.94
N THR A 19 15.49 10.97 -7.68
CA THR A 19 14.96 12.34 -7.55
C THR A 19 14.16 12.73 -8.80
N SER A 20 14.71 12.51 -9.99
CA SER A 20 14.04 12.83 -11.26
C SER A 20 12.75 12.01 -11.47
N TYR A 21 12.79 10.72 -11.12
CA TYR A 21 11.61 9.85 -11.21
C TYR A 21 10.54 10.24 -10.18
N LEU A 22 10.93 10.48 -8.94
CA LEU A 22 10.04 10.88 -7.85
C LEU A 22 9.37 12.24 -8.09
N GLN A 23 10.06 13.17 -8.74
CA GLN A 23 9.49 14.49 -9.05
C GLN A 23 8.47 14.46 -10.18
N ARG A 24 8.70 13.67 -11.22
CA ARG A 24 7.85 13.70 -12.43
C ARG A 24 7.71 12.39 -13.20
N GLY A 25 8.68 11.47 -13.10
CA GLY A 25 8.68 10.26 -13.94
C GLY A 25 7.48 9.37 -13.68
N TRP A 26 7.08 9.20 -12.42
CA TRP A 26 5.90 8.42 -12.05
C TRP A 26 4.60 8.91 -12.70
N GLN A 27 4.49 10.20 -13.05
CA GLN A 27 3.33 10.75 -13.73
C GLN A 27 3.18 10.19 -15.16
N GLY A 28 4.29 9.82 -15.80
CA GLY A 28 4.26 9.14 -17.11
C GLY A 28 3.66 7.75 -17.01
N ASP A 29 4.05 7.01 -15.98
CA ASP A 29 3.52 5.68 -15.70
C ASP A 29 2.05 5.74 -15.29
N ALA A 30 1.65 6.69 -14.43
CA ALA A 30 0.27 6.92 -14.04
C ALA A 30 -0.61 7.28 -15.24
N ALA A 31 -0.20 8.27 -16.05
CA ALA A 31 -0.96 8.71 -17.21
C ALA A 31 -1.17 7.59 -18.24
N ALA A 32 -0.25 6.63 -18.34
CA ALA A 32 -0.38 5.51 -19.27
C ALA A 32 -1.57 4.60 -18.95
N TRP A 33 -1.73 4.19 -17.68
CA TRP A 33 -2.87 3.36 -17.30
C TRP A 33 -4.16 4.19 -17.11
N GLU A 34 -4.09 5.43 -16.63
CA GLU A 34 -5.26 6.31 -16.48
C GLU A 34 -5.99 6.53 -17.79
N VAL A 35 -5.25 6.81 -18.87
CA VAL A 35 -5.84 6.95 -20.22
C VAL A 35 -6.54 5.66 -20.66
N LEU A 36 -5.97 4.49 -20.37
CA LEU A 36 -6.55 3.21 -20.75
C LEU A 36 -7.71 2.80 -19.85
N SER A 37 -7.71 3.20 -18.58
CA SER A 37 -8.78 2.89 -17.63
C SER A 37 -10.10 3.55 -18.01
N THR A 38 -10.04 4.76 -18.56
CA THR A 38 -11.20 5.59 -18.93
C THR A 38 -11.56 5.52 -20.42
N CYS A 39 -10.73 4.85 -21.22
CA CYS A 39 -10.92 4.79 -22.67
C CYS A 39 -12.20 4.02 -23.06
N PRO A 40 -13.07 4.58 -23.93
CA PRO A 40 -14.18 3.84 -24.50
C PRO A 40 -13.72 2.59 -25.26
N SER A 41 -14.50 1.52 -25.19
CA SER A 41 -14.10 0.23 -25.80
C SER A 41 -13.91 0.32 -27.34
N ASN A 42 -14.64 1.21 -28.02
CA ASN A 42 -14.51 1.41 -29.46
C ASN A 42 -13.17 2.05 -29.86
N ASP A 43 -12.56 2.82 -28.96
CA ASP A 43 -11.33 3.57 -29.23
C ASP A 43 -10.07 2.85 -28.65
N GLU A 44 -10.28 1.77 -27.89
CA GLU A 44 -9.20 1.06 -27.16
C GLU A 44 -8.01 0.70 -28.05
N ALA A 45 -8.27 0.16 -29.23
CA ALA A 45 -7.22 -0.24 -30.17
C ALA A 45 -6.37 0.94 -30.67
N LEU A 46 -7.00 2.09 -30.91
CA LEU A 46 -6.29 3.31 -31.30
C LEU A 46 -5.51 3.89 -30.13
N VAL A 47 -6.14 3.98 -28.96
CA VAL A 47 -5.52 4.54 -27.75
C VAL A 47 -4.32 3.69 -27.34
N LYS A 48 -4.39 2.36 -27.37
CA LYS A 48 -3.24 1.46 -27.13
C LYS A 48 -2.07 1.77 -28.05
N LYS A 49 -2.31 2.01 -29.35
CA LYS A 49 -1.25 2.37 -30.31
C LYS A 49 -0.61 3.71 -29.98
N VAL A 50 -1.42 4.72 -29.62
CA VAL A 50 -0.93 6.05 -29.23
C VAL A 50 -0.12 5.98 -27.94
N VAL A 51 -0.64 5.30 -26.91
CA VAL A 51 0.06 5.10 -25.64
C VAL A 51 1.40 4.41 -25.89
N ARG A 52 1.41 3.32 -26.66
CA ARG A 52 2.65 2.62 -27.01
C ARG A 52 3.66 3.53 -27.70
N HIS A 53 3.22 4.31 -28.69
CA HIS A 53 4.10 5.17 -29.46
C HIS A 53 4.78 6.26 -28.60
N LEU A 54 4.07 6.77 -27.61
CA LEU A 54 4.60 7.77 -26.68
C LEU A 54 5.44 7.15 -25.57
N LEU A 55 5.01 6.01 -25.05
CA LEU A 55 5.58 5.41 -23.84
C LEU A 55 6.84 4.60 -24.11
N LEU A 56 6.88 3.82 -25.21
CA LEU A 56 8.01 2.91 -25.48
C LEU A 56 9.37 3.63 -25.59
N PRO A 57 9.53 4.72 -26.37
CA PRO A 57 10.82 5.41 -26.42
C PRO A 57 11.28 5.93 -25.05
N TRP A 58 10.35 6.50 -24.29
CA TRP A 58 10.63 7.03 -22.97
C TRP A 58 11.04 5.94 -21.96
N LEU A 59 10.35 4.80 -21.96
CA LEU A 59 10.70 3.65 -21.13
C LEU A 59 12.05 3.08 -21.51
N GLU A 60 12.31 2.89 -22.81
CA GLU A 60 13.55 2.30 -23.34
C GLU A 60 14.75 3.20 -23.00
N ASP A 61 14.68 4.49 -23.30
CA ASP A 61 15.77 5.42 -23.06
C ASP A 61 16.06 5.55 -21.57
N SER A 62 15.01 5.66 -20.74
CA SER A 62 15.14 5.76 -19.28
C SER A 62 15.73 4.48 -18.69
N ALA A 63 15.31 3.29 -19.15
CA ALA A 63 15.87 2.02 -18.71
C ALA A 63 17.34 1.87 -19.15
N CYS A 64 17.68 2.25 -20.38
CA CYS A 64 19.07 2.21 -20.86
C CYS A 64 20.00 3.13 -20.03
N VAL A 65 19.55 4.34 -19.69
CA VAL A 65 20.31 5.24 -18.80
C VAL A 65 20.48 4.62 -17.43
N PHE A 66 19.41 4.11 -16.85
CA PHE A 66 19.44 3.46 -15.53
C PHE A 66 20.38 2.26 -15.50
N GLN A 67 20.27 1.34 -16.47
CA GLN A 67 21.12 0.14 -16.57
C GLN A 67 22.60 0.50 -16.69
N LYS A 68 22.96 1.50 -17.50
CA LYS A 68 24.35 1.99 -17.61
C LYS A 68 24.89 2.55 -16.30
N LEU A 69 24.03 3.20 -15.50
CA LEU A 69 24.45 3.76 -14.22
C LEU A 69 24.65 2.68 -13.15
N ILE A 70 23.74 1.71 -13.07
CA ILE A 70 23.85 0.63 -12.09
C ILE A 70 24.96 -0.39 -12.43
N GLN A 71 25.40 -0.48 -13.67
CA GLN A 71 26.61 -1.25 -14.01
C GLN A 71 27.86 -0.69 -13.36
N LYS A 72 27.93 0.65 -13.20
CA LYS A 72 29.07 1.33 -12.55
C LYS A 72 28.88 1.45 -11.03
N ASN A 73 27.67 1.57 -10.59
CA ASN A 73 27.27 1.77 -9.19
C ASN A 73 26.07 0.85 -8.90
N PRO A 74 26.31 -0.41 -8.54
CA PRO A 74 25.24 -1.39 -8.31
C PRO A 74 24.19 -0.87 -7.29
N LEU A 75 22.96 -1.36 -7.44
CA LEU A 75 21.90 -1.12 -6.45
C LEU A 75 22.31 -1.71 -5.10
N PRO A 76 21.82 -1.13 -3.99
CA PRO A 76 22.12 -1.64 -2.65
C PRO A 76 21.79 -3.12 -2.52
N ASN A 77 22.72 -3.88 -2.00
CA ASN A 77 22.53 -5.28 -1.62
C ASN A 77 21.97 -5.38 -0.20
N LYS A 78 21.77 -6.60 0.28
CA LYS A 78 21.23 -6.88 1.62
C LYS A 78 21.96 -6.17 2.77
N SER A 79 23.29 -6.04 2.69
CA SER A 79 24.09 -5.42 3.77
C SER A 79 24.05 -3.89 3.76
N GLU A 80 23.63 -3.29 2.66
CA GLU A 80 23.61 -1.84 2.44
C GLU A 80 22.19 -1.27 2.57
N GLN A 81 21.16 -2.09 2.36
CA GLN A 81 19.79 -1.62 2.41
C GLN A 81 19.24 -1.61 3.84
N GLN A 82 18.58 -0.52 4.19
CA GLN A 82 17.91 -0.41 5.49
C GLN A 82 16.81 -1.46 5.64
N LYS A 83 16.78 -2.12 6.79
CA LYS A 83 15.73 -3.05 7.19
C LYS A 83 14.38 -2.36 7.26
N VAL A 84 13.32 -3.10 6.98
CA VAL A 84 11.97 -2.67 7.29
C VAL A 84 11.74 -2.88 8.79
N GLU A 85 11.77 -1.79 9.53
CA GLU A 85 11.47 -1.78 10.96
C GLU A 85 9.97 -1.57 11.17
N VAL A 86 9.41 -2.29 12.14
CA VAL A 86 8.01 -2.16 12.53
C VAL A 86 7.97 -1.72 14.00
N THR A 87 7.30 -0.61 14.25
CA THR A 87 7.13 -0.06 15.60
C THR A 87 5.99 -0.76 16.34
N THR A 88 5.85 -0.47 17.63
CA THR A 88 4.72 -0.95 18.44
C THR A 88 3.40 -0.42 17.89
N ASN A 89 2.35 -1.24 17.95
CA ASN A 89 1.01 -0.96 17.45
C ASN A 89 0.98 -0.52 15.97
N GLN A 90 1.89 -1.09 15.18
CA GLN A 90 1.97 -0.87 13.74
C GLN A 90 1.64 -2.13 12.96
N CYS A 91 0.79 -1.99 11.95
CA CYS A 91 0.54 -3.04 10.96
C CYS A 91 1.40 -2.80 9.71
N LEU A 92 2.24 -3.77 9.36
CA LEU A 92 2.94 -3.81 8.09
C LEU A 92 2.07 -4.51 7.05
N VAL A 93 1.69 -3.78 6.02
CA VAL A 93 0.88 -4.26 4.90
C VAL A 93 1.78 -4.52 3.71
N PHE A 94 1.86 -5.76 3.29
CA PHE A 94 2.51 -6.16 2.05
C PHE A 94 1.49 -6.14 0.90
N ALA A 95 1.70 -5.25 -0.07
CA ALA A 95 0.88 -5.10 -1.27
C ALA A 95 1.68 -5.51 -2.50
N ASP A 96 1.42 -6.73 -3.02
CA ASP A 96 2.17 -7.33 -4.12
C ASP A 96 2.05 -6.51 -5.41
N GLY A 97 3.20 -6.10 -5.97
CA GLY A 97 3.26 -5.33 -7.21
C GLY A 97 2.72 -3.90 -7.10
N LEU A 98 2.73 -3.27 -5.91
CA LEU A 98 2.35 -1.87 -5.76
C LEU A 98 3.44 -0.96 -6.35
N ARG A 99 3.36 -0.63 -7.63
CA ARG A 99 4.31 0.26 -8.29
C ARG A 99 4.28 1.67 -7.67
N PHE A 100 5.37 2.43 -7.81
CA PHE A 100 5.52 3.73 -7.12
C PHE A 100 4.40 4.74 -7.45
N ASP A 101 3.97 4.84 -8.70
CA ASP A 101 2.86 5.70 -9.12
C ASP A 101 1.53 5.31 -8.46
N LEU A 102 1.30 4.01 -8.24
CA LEU A 102 0.13 3.52 -7.52
C LEU A 102 0.24 3.80 -6.02
N GLY A 103 1.44 3.75 -5.45
CA GLY A 103 1.71 4.18 -4.07
C GLY A 103 1.38 5.66 -3.86
N GLN A 104 1.72 6.52 -4.83
CA GLN A 104 1.36 7.93 -4.82
C GLN A 104 -0.17 8.13 -4.90
N LYS A 105 -0.84 7.39 -5.79
CA LYS A 105 -2.31 7.43 -5.90
C LYS A 105 -3.04 6.87 -4.68
N LEU A 106 -2.46 5.89 -4.01
CA LEU A 106 -2.98 5.37 -2.75
C LEU A 106 -2.87 6.42 -1.64
N LEU A 107 -1.72 7.11 -1.55
CA LEU A 107 -1.54 8.21 -0.60
C LEU A 107 -2.58 9.32 -0.82
N GLU A 108 -2.78 9.77 -2.08
CA GLU A 108 -3.77 10.79 -2.42
C GLU A 108 -5.18 10.39 -1.94
N ARG A 109 -5.58 9.10 -2.08
CA ARG A 109 -6.87 8.59 -1.59
C ARG A 109 -7.00 8.58 -0.07
N LEU A 110 -5.94 8.17 0.61
CA LEU A 110 -5.91 8.12 2.07
C LEU A 110 -5.93 9.53 2.68
N GLU A 111 -5.18 10.47 2.11
CA GLU A 111 -5.23 11.88 2.53
C GLU A 111 -6.61 12.49 2.31
N GLY A 112 -7.28 12.15 1.21
CA GLY A 112 -8.68 12.52 0.95
C GLY A 112 -9.67 11.97 1.99
N ARG A 113 -9.27 10.97 2.79
CA ARG A 113 -10.04 10.41 3.91
C ARG A 113 -9.61 10.93 5.29
N GLY A 114 -8.67 11.89 5.33
CA GLY A 114 -8.20 12.50 6.56
C GLY A 114 -7.06 11.74 7.25
N PHE A 115 -6.41 10.81 6.58
CA PHE A 115 -5.14 10.25 7.05
C PHE A 115 -3.97 11.16 6.66
N ARG A 116 -2.86 11.03 7.38
CA ARG A 116 -1.57 11.61 6.99
C ARG A 116 -0.67 10.49 6.50
N GLY A 117 0.01 10.72 5.39
CA GLY A 117 0.98 9.76 4.87
C GLY A 117 2.31 10.39 4.54
N GLN A 118 3.36 9.59 4.67
CA GLN A 118 4.69 9.91 4.19
C GLN A 118 5.10 8.83 3.20
N LEU A 119 5.23 9.20 1.93
CA LEU A 119 5.70 8.31 0.88
C LEU A 119 7.19 8.50 0.67
N ASN A 120 7.93 7.46 0.99
CA ASN A 120 9.35 7.31 0.69
C ASN A 120 9.53 6.29 -0.43
N PHE A 121 10.76 6.08 -0.87
CA PHE A 121 11.10 5.01 -1.79
C PHE A 121 12.13 4.06 -1.20
N ARG A 122 12.14 2.85 -1.73
CA ARG A 122 13.17 1.84 -1.52
C ARG A 122 13.62 1.28 -2.86
N TRP A 123 14.83 0.72 -2.90
CA TRP A 123 15.21 -0.12 -4.01
C TRP A 123 14.68 -1.55 -3.79
N ALA A 124 14.03 -2.10 -4.79
CA ALA A 124 13.64 -3.51 -4.78
C ALA A 124 14.86 -4.41 -4.78
N ALA A 125 14.78 -5.55 -4.11
CA ALA A 125 15.82 -6.56 -4.22
C ALA A 125 15.82 -7.19 -5.63
N THR A 126 17.00 -7.33 -6.21
CA THR A 126 17.15 -7.78 -7.59
C THR A 126 17.62 -9.25 -7.71
N PRO A 127 17.09 -10.00 -8.71
CA PRO A 127 16.08 -9.59 -9.71
C PRO A 127 14.74 -9.28 -9.07
N THR A 128 13.97 -8.37 -9.68
CA THR A 128 12.70 -7.85 -9.17
C THR A 128 11.55 -8.85 -9.36
N VAL A 129 11.75 -10.07 -8.84
CA VAL A 129 10.74 -11.13 -8.79
C VAL A 129 10.34 -11.40 -7.35
N THR A 130 9.08 -11.74 -7.11
CA THR A 130 8.52 -11.93 -5.76
C THR A 130 9.38 -12.86 -4.90
N ALA A 131 9.91 -13.94 -5.48
CA ALA A 131 10.75 -14.91 -4.76
C ALA A 131 12.02 -14.29 -4.15
N THR A 132 12.66 -13.34 -4.83
CA THR A 132 13.82 -12.59 -4.34
C THR A 132 13.41 -11.39 -3.49
N ALA A 133 12.42 -10.64 -3.93
CA ALA A 133 12.19 -9.29 -3.45
C ALA A 133 11.22 -9.23 -2.24
N LYS A 134 10.19 -10.08 -2.16
CA LYS A 134 9.31 -10.14 -1.00
C LYS A 134 10.04 -10.42 0.32
N PRO A 135 10.97 -11.41 0.39
CA PRO A 135 11.73 -11.64 1.62
C PRO A 135 12.52 -10.40 2.09
N ALA A 136 12.98 -9.54 1.17
CA ALA A 136 13.79 -8.36 1.49
C ALA A 136 12.98 -7.23 2.16
N VAL A 137 11.67 -7.21 1.99
CA VAL A 137 10.77 -6.21 2.61
C VAL A 137 10.06 -6.75 3.84
N THR A 138 10.42 -7.95 4.29
CA THR A 138 9.89 -8.52 5.54
C THR A 138 10.72 -8.10 6.76
N PRO A 139 10.12 -8.00 7.94
CA PRO A 139 10.86 -7.76 9.18
C PRO A 139 11.88 -8.85 9.53
N VAL A 140 11.73 -10.07 8.97
CA VAL A 140 12.60 -11.22 9.21
C VAL A 140 13.72 -11.36 8.19
N ALA A 141 13.96 -10.35 7.34
CA ALA A 141 14.99 -10.35 6.30
C ALA A 141 16.41 -10.69 6.83
N ASP A 142 16.73 -10.33 8.08
CA ASP A 142 18.01 -10.64 8.70
C ASP A 142 18.27 -12.15 8.88
N GLN A 143 17.21 -12.93 9.00
CA GLN A 143 17.28 -14.39 9.14
C GLN A 143 17.54 -15.12 7.82
N ILE A 144 17.55 -14.38 6.70
CA ILE A 144 17.60 -14.91 5.33
C ILE A 144 18.99 -14.71 4.73
N SER A 145 19.42 -15.63 3.87
CA SER A 145 20.67 -15.55 3.10
C SER A 145 20.53 -16.26 1.76
N GLY A 146 21.28 -15.81 0.77
CA GLY A 146 21.43 -16.51 -0.50
C GLY A 146 22.66 -17.43 -0.46
N LYS A 147 22.47 -18.73 -0.71
CA LYS A 147 23.58 -19.66 -0.87
C LYS A 147 23.90 -19.88 -2.37
N ILE A 148 23.00 -20.52 -3.07
CA ILE A 148 23.10 -20.80 -4.50
C ILE A 148 21.85 -20.24 -5.17
N LEU A 149 22.03 -19.54 -6.27
CA LEU A 149 20.94 -19.01 -7.05
C LEU A 149 20.30 -20.14 -7.89
N GLY A 150 19.10 -20.52 -7.49
CA GLY A 150 18.30 -21.49 -8.23
C GLY A 150 17.34 -20.84 -9.22
N GLU A 151 16.76 -21.60 -10.13
CA GLU A 151 15.84 -21.14 -11.19
C GLU A 151 14.60 -20.39 -10.65
N LEU A 152 14.22 -20.65 -9.42
CA LEU A 152 13.08 -20.01 -8.77
C LEU A 152 13.45 -18.73 -8.00
N PHE A 153 14.73 -18.39 -7.89
CA PHE A 153 15.23 -17.18 -7.24
C PHE A 153 14.91 -17.04 -5.75
N TYR A 154 14.58 -18.12 -5.04
CA TYR A 154 14.36 -18.08 -3.61
C TYR A 154 15.68 -18.06 -2.82
N PRO A 155 15.85 -17.12 -1.89
CA PRO A 155 16.85 -17.27 -0.83
C PRO A 155 16.36 -18.25 0.24
N ASP A 156 17.23 -18.59 1.20
CA ASP A 156 16.95 -19.54 2.27
C ASP A 156 17.06 -18.89 3.64
N PHE A 157 16.29 -19.40 4.61
CA PHE A 157 16.50 -19.09 6.01
C PHE A 157 17.85 -19.67 6.50
N LYS A 158 18.65 -18.86 7.19
CA LYS A 158 20.02 -19.21 7.61
C LYS A 158 20.08 -20.48 8.48
N GLU A 159 19.17 -20.57 9.45
CA GLU A 159 19.17 -21.66 10.43
C GLU A 159 18.52 -22.92 9.88
N SER A 160 17.33 -22.82 9.31
CA SER A 160 16.56 -23.97 8.87
C SER A 160 16.94 -24.49 7.47
N GLY A 161 17.58 -23.65 6.64
CA GLY A 161 17.83 -23.94 5.24
C GLY A 161 16.57 -24.05 4.37
N LYS A 162 15.40 -23.76 4.90
CA LYS A 162 14.15 -23.74 4.14
C LYS A 162 14.11 -22.50 3.25
N ASN A 163 13.54 -22.65 2.05
CA ASN A 163 13.32 -21.51 1.16
C ASN A 163 12.30 -20.51 1.76
N THR A 164 12.32 -19.27 1.26
CA THR A 164 11.47 -18.17 1.71
C THR A 164 10.12 -18.12 0.99
N ASN A 165 9.43 -19.24 0.84
CA ASN A 165 8.05 -19.22 0.36
C ASN A 165 7.12 -18.51 1.38
N ALA A 166 5.91 -18.16 0.95
CA ALA A 166 4.97 -17.39 1.77
C ALA A 166 4.68 -18.04 3.14
N GLN A 167 4.56 -19.38 3.20
CA GLN A 167 4.28 -20.07 4.45
C GLN A 167 5.48 -20.01 5.41
N ASN A 168 6.69 -20.27 4.92
CA ASN A 168 7.89 -20.21 5.75
C ASN A 168 8.18 -18.78 6.28
N ILE A 169 7.84 -17.74 5.48
CA ILE A 169 7.90 -16.34 5.94
C ILE A 169 6.89 -16.11 7.08
N ARG A 170 5.63 -16.54 6.93
CA ARG A 170 4.61 -16.39 7.99
C ARG A 170 5.00 -17.14 9.26
N ASP A 171 5.52 -18.36 9.15
CA ASP A 171 5.99 -19.15 10.30
C ASP A 171 7.12 -18.41 11.03
N SER A 172 8.05 -17.79 10.30
CA SER A 172 9.12 -16.98 10.87
C SER A 172 8.61 -15.70 11.54
N LEU A 173 7.63 -15.01 10.92
CA LEU A 173 6.98 -13.84 11.51
C LEU A 173 6.24 -14.19 12.81
N LEU A 174 5.53 -15.32 12.84
CA LEU A 174 4.88 -15.81 14.05
C LEU A 174 5.89 -16.08 15.18
N SER A 175 7.06 -16.65 14.84
CA SER A 175 8.12 -16.90 15.84
C SER A 175 8.74 -15.60 16.38
N GLU A 176 8.64 -14.50 15.66
CA GLU A 176 9.05 -13.14 16.06
C GLU A 176 7.89 -12.33 16.67
N ASN A 177 6.82 -12.99 17.10
CA ASN A 177 5.64 -12.40 17.71
C ASN A 177 4.88 -11.39 16.84
N TYR A 178 4.91 -11.55 15.51
CA TYR A 178 4.01 -10.80 14.64
C TYR A 178 2.62 -11.44 14.62
N GLN A 179 1.60 -10.62 14.74
CA GLN A 179 0.21 -11.02 14.50
C GLN A 179 -0.03 -11.12 12.99
N ILE A 180 -0.33 -12.32 12.48
CA ILE A 180 -0.68 -12.51 11.07
C ILE A 180 -2.17 -12.24 10.90
N LEU A 181 -2.50 -11.22 10.09
CA LEU A 181 -3.87 -10.81 9.85
C LEU A 181 -4.46 -11.56 8.66
N GLY A 182 -5.72 -11.95 8.78
CA GLY A 182 -6.47 -12.62 7.72
C GLY A 182 -6.86 -11.70 6.57
N GLY A 183 -7.19 -12.30 5.40
CA GLY A 183 -7.50 -11.54 4.17
C GLY A 183 -8.68 -10.57 4.32
N ASP A 184 -9.78 -10.96 4.97
CA ASP A 184 -11.03 -10.20 5.01
C ASP A 184 -11.43 -9.72 6.42
N GLU A 185 -10.75 -10.19 7.47
CA GLU A 185 -11.03 -9.81 8.85
C GLU A 185 -10.11 -8.68 9.31
N PHE A 186 -10.65 -7.75 10.09
CA PHE A 186 -9.90 -6.68 10.72
C PHE A 186 -9.68 -7.04 12.18
N ASP A 187 -8.62 -7.81 12.42
CA ASP A 187 -8.24 -8.16 13.79
C ASP A 187 -7.65 -6.94 14.49
N SER A 188 -8.19 -6.63 15.64
CA SER A 188 -7.62 -5.63 16.54
C SER A 188 -6.22 -6.07 17.00
N PRO A 189 -5.33 -5.12 17.31
CA PRO A 189 -4.03 -5.46 17.90
C PRO A 189 -4.24 -6.23 19.21
N MET A 190 -3.55 -7.37 19.35
CA MET A 190 -3.68 -8.25 20.53
C MET A 190 -3.12 -7.63 21.82
N SER A 191 -2.28 -6.61 21.70
CA SER A 191 -1.67 -5.86 22.81
C SER A 191 -1.26 -4.47 22.34
N GLU A 192 -0.92 -3.58 23.28
CA GLU A 192 -0.38 -2.26 22.95
C GLU A 192 0.95 -2.33 22.18
N ASP A 193 1.72 -3.40 22.36
CA ASP A 193 2.98 -3.64 21.68
C ASP A 193 2.84 -4.52 20.41
N ALA A 194 1.61 -4.81 19.99
CA ALA A 194 1.37 -5.68 18.84
C ALA A 194 2.07 -5.16 17.58
N LYS A 195 2.58 -6.09 16.77
CA LYS A 195 3.09 -5.84 15.43
C LYS A 195 2.33 -6.70 14.45
N GLY A 196 1.66 -6.07 13.48
CA GLY A 196 0.84 -6.79 12.50
C GLY A 196 1.59 -7.06 11.20
N TRP A 197 1.23 -8.18 10.56
CA TRP A 197 1.58 -8.48 9.18
C TRP A 197 0.32 -8.83 8.40
N LEU A 198 0.05 -8.08 7.35
CA LEU A 198 -1.06 -8.31 6.42
C LEU A 198 -0.54 -8.43 5.00
N GLU A 199 -0.89 -9.50 4.31
CA GLU A 199 -0.68 -9.64 2.86
C GLU A 199 -1.98 -9.31 2.13
N THR A 200 -1.94 -8.36 1.21
CA THR A 200 -3.11 -7.90 0.46
C THR A 200 -2.73 -7.37 -0.91
N GLY A 201 -3.73 -7.14 -1.75
CA GLY A 201 -3.55 -6.63 -3.12
C GLY A 201 -3.40 -7.76 -4.15
N GLU A 202 -4.03 -7.53 -5.29
CA GLU A 202 -4.07 -8.49 -6.40
C GLU A 202 -3.41 -7.92 -7.67
N ILE A 203 -2.68 -6.77 -7.55
CA ILE A 203 -2.18 -6.02 -8.72
C ILE A 203 -1.27 -6.88 -9.58
N ASP A 204 -0.29 -7.57 -8.98
CA ASP A 204 0.64 -8.42 -9.73
C ASP A 204 -0.08 -9.59 -10.40
N LYS A 205 -0.91 -10.30 -9.67
CA LYS A 205 -1.70 -11.43 -10.18
C LYS A 205 -2.64 -11.00 -11.32
N LEU A 206 -3.30 -9.84 -11.17
CA LEU A 206 -4.16 -9.27 -12.21
C LEU A 206 -3.33 -8.81 -13.42
N GLY A 207 -2.15 -8.24 -13.20
CA GLY A 207 -1.22 -7.84 -14.23
C GLY A 207 -0.83 -9.00 -15.15
N HIS A 208 -0.39 -10.09 -14.58
CA HIS A 208 -0.08 -11.32 -15.33
C HIS A 208 -1.28 -11.93 -16.06
N LYS A 209 -2.48 -11.80 -15.50
CA LYS A 209 -3.71 -12.38 -16.09
C LYS A 209 -4.34 -11.48 -17.17
N LEU A 210 -4.34 -10.17 -16.95
CA LEU A 210 -5.12 -9.21 -17.75
C LEU A 210 -4.26 -8.40 -18.71
N GLU A 211 -2.95 -8.35 -18.47
CA GLU A 211 -2.00 -7.54 -19.24
C GLU A 211 -2.47 -6.07 -19.35
N ALA A 212 -2.58 -5.47 -20.54
CA ALA A 212 -3.01 -4.08 -20.68
C ALA A 212 -4.41 -3.78 -20.11
N ARG A 213 -5.27 -4.80 -19.96
CA ARG A 213 -6.58 -4.63 -19.34
C ARG A 213 -6.50 -4.43 -17.81
N LEU A 214 -5.35 -4.68 -17.19
CA LEU A 214 -5.08 -4.30 -15.80
C LEU A 214 -5.44 -2.83 -15.54
N ALA A 215 -5.18 -1.94 -16.50
CA ALA A 215 -5.45 -0.51 -16.38
C ALA A 215 -6.87 -0.20 -15.87
N ARG A 216 -7.87 -1.00 -16.28
CA ARG A 216 -9.27 -0.85 -15.86
C ARG A 216 -9.56 -1.34 -14.45
N GLN A 217 -8.69 -2.18 -13.89
CA GLN A 217 -8.84 -2.73 -12.55
C GLN A 217 -8.09 -1.90 -11.50
N ILE A 218 -7.07 -1.14 -11.90
CA ILE A 218 -6.24 -0.35 -10.98
C ILE A 218 -7.08 0.57 -10.07
N PRO A 219 -8.07 1.34 -10.54
CA PRO A 219 -8.87 2.18 -9.65
C PRO A 219 -9.57 1.38 -8.54
N GLU A 220 -10.17 0.24 -8.88
CA GLU A 220 -10.87 -0.63 -7.94
C GLU A 220 -9.89 -1.26 -6.93
N GLU A 221 -8.71 -1.70 -7.37
CA GLU A 221 -7.69 -2.24 -6.48
C GLU A 221 -7.14 -1.18 -5.50
N LEU A 222 -6.97 0.06 -5.96
CA LEU A 222 -6.57 1.16 -5.08
C LEU A 222 -7.68 1.51 -4.07
N ASP A 223 -8.95 1.44 -4.46
CA ASP A 223 -10.06 1.65 -3.55
C ASP A 223 -10.11 0.53 -2.51
N ARG A 224 -9.94 -0.74 -2.90
CA ARG A 224 -9.84 -1.89 -1.97
C ARG A 224 -8.69 -1.74 -0.97
N LEU A 225 -7.50 -1.34 -1.44
CA LEU A 225 -6.35 -1.09 -0.55
C LEU A 225 -6.65 0.06 0.42
N THR A 226 -7.30 1.13 -0.06
CA THR A 226 -7.69 2.28 0.76
C THR A 226 -8.68 1.86 1.86
N GLU A 227 -9.72 1.08 1.52
CA GLU A 227 -10.68 0.53 2.49
C GLU A 227 -9.99 -0.40 3.49
N ARG A 228 -9.06 -1.24 3.00
CA ARG A 228 -8.34 -2.17 3.85
C ARG A 228 -7.49 -1.44 4.89
N ILE A 229 -6.77 -0.40 4.47
CA ILE A 229 -5.97 0.42 5.38
C ILE A 229 -6.85 1.18 6.38
N ALA A 230 -7.95 1.79 5.92
CA ALA A 230 -8.90 2.46 6.80
C ALA A 230 -9.47 1.49 7.85
N GLY A 231 -9.84 0.26 7.45
CA GLY A 231 -10.32 -0.77 8.35
C GLY A 231 -9.31 -1.18 9.43
N LEU A 232 -8.01 -1.17 9.14
CA LEU A 232 -6.99 -1.41 10.16
C LEU A 232 -6.97 -0.33 11.24
N PHE A 233 -7.14 0.93 10.86
CA PHE A 233 -7.26 2.03 11.83
C PHE A 233 -8.55 1.93 12.64
N ASP A 234 -9.67 1.56 12.01
CA ASP A 234 -10.95 1.32 12.70
C ASP A 234 -10.84 0.14 13.68
N ALA A 235 -10.01 -0.86 13.40
CA ALA A 235 -9.70 -1.98 14.28
C ALA A 235 -8.77 -1.62 15.45
N GLY A 236 -8.15 -0.42 15.44
CA GLY A 236 -7.33 0.08 16.55
C GLY A 236 -5.82 0.14 16.31
N TRP A 237 -5.34 -0.19 15.10
CA TRP A 237 -3.93 0.01 14.77
C TRP A 237 -3.60 1.50 14.72
N GLN A 238 -2.46 1.90 15.31
CA GLN A 238 -2.08 3.32 15.42
C GLN A 238 -1.36 3.83 14.18
N SER A 239 -0.64 2.96 13.50
CA SER A 239 0.01 3.27 12.24
C SER A 239 -0.01 2.07 11.30
N VAL A 240 0.03 2.37 10.00
CA VAL A 240 0.11 1.37 8.94
C VAL A 240 1.28 1.71 8.05
N ARG A 241 2.18 0.75 7.83
CA ARG A 241 3.24 0.88 6.84
C ARG A 241 2.96 -0.03 5.67
N VAL A 242 2.90 0.51 4.45
CA VAL A 242 2.68 -0.27 3.23
C VAL A 242 4.01 -0.44 2.51
N VAL A 243 4.35 -1.68 2.22
CA VAL A 243 5.53 -2.08 1.45
C VAL A 243 5.13 -3.00 0.31
N THR A 244 5.98 -3.05 -0.69
CA THR A 244 5.87 -3.96 -1.82
C THR A 244 7.23 -4.55 -2.14
N ASP A 245 7.26 -5.60 -2.91
CA ASP A 245 8.49 -6.27 -3.34
C ASP A 245 9.06 -5.67 -4.63
N HIS A 246 8.22 -5.38 -5.62
CA HIS A 246 8.63 -4.84 -6.91
C HIS A 246 7.53 -3.98 -7.55
N GLY A 247 7.93 -3.18 -8.53
CA GLY A 247 7.02 -2.65 -9.51
C GLY A 247 7.08 -3.46 -10.82
N TRP A 248 6.63 -2.89 -11.92
CA TRP A 248 6.47 -3.59 -13.19
C TRP A 248 6.50 -2.63 -14.37
N LEU A 249 6.86 -3.17 -15.54
CA LEU A 249 6.71 -2.53 -16.83
C LEU A 249 5.31 -2.78 -17.39
N PHE A 250 4.77 -1.76 -18.03
CA PHE A 250 3.47 -1.78 -18.66
C PHE A 250 3.54 -1.14 -20.05
N LEU A 251 3.28 -1.93 -21.08
CA LEU A 251 3.33 -1.43 -22.45
C LEU A 251 2.26 -2.11 -23.31
N PRO A 252 1.18 -1.38 -23.67
CA PRO A 252 0.16 -1.91 -24.59
C PRO A 252 0.78 -2.37 -25.92
N GLY A 253 0.40 -3.55 -26.39
CA GLY A 253 0.94 -4.16 -27.60
C GLY A 253 2.27 -4.90 -27.40
N GLY A 254 2.66 -5.09 -26.14
CA GLY A 254 3.77 -5.93 -25.71
C GLY A 254 5.14 -5.24 -25.69
N LEU A 255 5.95 -5.64 -24.73
CA LEU A 255 7.35 -5.21 -24.59
C LEU A 255 8.21 -5.77 -25.74
N PRO A 256 9.33 -5.10 -26.11
CA PRO A 256 10.25 -5.63 -27.09
C PRO A 256 10.75 -7.02 -26.72
N LYS A 257 10.99 -7.88 -27.72
CA LYS A 257 11.46 -9.24 -27.53
C LYS A 257 12.90 -9.36 -27.94
N VAL A 258 13.69 -10.06 -27.12
CA VAL A 258 15.04 -10.53 -27.47
C VAL A 258 15.14 -12.03 -27.25
N ASP A 259 15.99 -12.71 -27.99
CA ASP A 259 16.18 -14.14 -27.81
C ASP A 259 17.00 -14.40 -26.53
N LEU A 260 16.64 -15.44 -25.80
CA LEU A 260 17.42 -15.91 -24.67
C LEU A 260 18.63 -16.68 -25.22
N PRO A 261 19.85 -16.26 -24.86
CA PRO A 261 21.05 -16.98 -25.31
C PRO A 261 21.06 -18.42 -24.80
N LYS A 262 21.55 -19.33 -25.67
CA LYS A 262 21.52 -20.80 -25.44
C LYS A 262 22.27 -21.29 -24.20
N HIS A 263 23.20 -20.48 -23.67
CA HIS A 263 24.00 -20.82 -22.49
C HIS A 263 23.32 -20.33 -21.17
N LEU A 264 22.21 -19.64 -21.27
CA LEU A 264 21.41 -19.30 -20.09
C LEU A 264 20.36 -20.37 -19.86
N THR A 265 20.05 -20.63 -18.61
CA THR A 265 18.98 -21.54 -18.24
C THR A 265 17.63 -20.99 -18.73
N ASP A 266 16.79 -21.84 -19.29
CA ASP A 266 15.42 -21.48 -19.64
C ASP A 266 14.72 -20.85 -18.45
N SER A 267 14.51 -19.54 -18.55
CA SER A 267 13.85 -18.82 -17.48
C SER A 267 12.34 -18.79 -17.72
N ARG A 268 11.58 -19.14 -16.69
CA ARG A 268 10.14 -18.90 -16.65
C ARG A 268 9.80 -17.41 -16.58
N TRP A 269 10.78 -16.58 -16.21
CA TRP A 269 10.65 -15.15 -16.06
C TRP A 269 10.98 -14.45 -17.39
N ALA A 270 10.15 -13.45 -17.75
CA ALA A 270 10.37 -12.75 -19.02
C ALA A 270 11.55 -11.76 -18.95
N ARG A 271 11.89 -11.28 -17.76
CA ARG A 271 12.83 -10.18 -17.58
C ARG A 271 14.14 -10.54 -16.88
N CYS A 272 14.30 -11.80 -16.45
CA CYS A 272 15.56 -12.28 -15.87
C CYS A 272 15.80 -13.75 -16.15
N ALA A 273 17.06 -14.18 -16.06
CA ALA A 273 17.47 -15.57 -16.19
C ALA A 273 18.65 -15.88 -15.26
N VAL A 274 18.76 -17.12 -14.81
CA VAL A 274 19.94 -17.60 -14.08
C VAL A 274 21.11 -17.77 -15.05
N VAL A 275 22.28 -17.30 -14.66
CA VAL A 275 23.51 -17.49 -15.45
C VAL A 275 24.10 -18.86 -15.15
N SER A 276 24.10 -19.75 -16.13
CA SER A 276 24.76 -21.05 -16.05
C SER A 276 26.00 -21.07 -16.97
N GLY A 277 27.18 -21.09 -16.37
CA GLY A 277 28.44 -21.21 -17.14
C GLY A 277 29.21 -19.90 -17.33
N GLN A 278 29.96 -19.79 -18.44
CA GLN A 278 30.83 -18.64 -18.71
C GLN A 278 30.01 -17.38 -18.99
N SER A 279 30.54 -16.22 -18.52
CA SER A 279 29.94 -14.90 -18.80
C SER A 279 29.97 -14.60 -20.29
N ASP A 280 28.85 -14.20 -20.85
CA ASP A 280 28.74 -13.65 -22.20
C ASP A 280 28.86 -12.12 -22.12
N PRO A 281 29.82 -11.50 -22.79
CA PRO A 281 30.01 -10.06 -22.77
C PRO A 281 28.82 -9.27 -23.38
N GLU A 282 27.98 -9.93 -24.19
CA GLU A 282 26.81 -9.30 -24.80
C GLU A 282 25.59 -9.23 -23.85
N ILE A 283 25.62 -9.94 -22.69
CA ILE A 283 24.53 -10.03 -21.76
C ILE A 283 24.84 -9.27 -20.50
N GLN A 284 23.91 -8.41 -20.11
CA GLN A 284 24.01 -7.71 -18.84
C GLN A 284 23.82 -8.68 -17.68
N GLN A 285 24.85 -8.85 -16.87
CA GLN A 285 24.84 -9.67 -15.67
C GLN A 285 24.92 -8.79 -14.43
N HIS A 286 24.13 -9.13 -13.43
CA HIS A 286 24.05 -8.38 -12.18
C HIS A 286 24.16 -9.33 -11.00
N PRO A 287 24.81 -8.88 -9.89
CA PRO A 287 24.88 -9.70 -8.70
C PRO A 287 23.49 -9.85 -8.06
N TRP A 288 23.22 -11.04 -7.54
CA TRP A 288 21.99 -11.30 -6.82
C TRP A 288 21.97 -10.58 -5.46
N TYR A 289 20.87 -9.94 -5.14
CA TYR A 289 20.70 -9.17 -3.89
C TYR A 289 21.15 -9.95 -2.63
N TRP A 290 20.84 -11.23 -2.52
CA TRP A 290 21.12 -12.08 -1.38
C TRP A 290 22.55 -12.64 -1.33
N ASN A 291 23.24 -12.67 -2.46
CA ASN A 291 24.61 -13.17 -2.57
C ASN A 291 25.32 -12.57 -3.78
N GLN A 292 26.26 -11.68 -3.51
CA GLN A 292 26.99 -10.93 -4.54
C GLN A 292 27.93 -11.79 -5.40
N SER A 293 28.17 -13.04 -5.02
CA SER A 293 28.93 -14.00 -5.83
C SER A 293 28.08 -14.79 -6.83
N GLN A 294 26.77 -14.64 -6.78
CA GLN A 294 25.81 -15.27 -7.69
C GLN A 294 25.24 -14.20 -8.62
N PHE A 295 25.13 -14.54 -9.90
CA PHE A 295 24.73 -13.58 -10.92
C PHE A 295 23.47 -14.04 -11.67
N PHE A 296 22.67 -13.08 -12.06
CA PHE A 296 21.53 -13.26 -12.96
C PHE A 296 21.69 -12.35 -14.17
N ALA A 297 21.07 -12.74 -15.27
CA ALA A 297 21.07 -12.00 -16.53
C ALA A 297 19.76 -11.23 -16.69
N THR A 298 19.83 -10.05 -17.30
CA THR A 298 18.67 -9.26 -17.73
C THR A 298 18.77 -8.89 -19.20
N PRO A 299 17.63 -8.77 -19.90
CA PRO A 299 17.65 -8.25 -21.27
C PRO A 299 17.91 -6.73 -21.24
N PRO A 300 18.43 -6.16 -22.35
CA PRO A 300 18.68 -4.72 -22.43
C PRO A 300 17.38 -3.92 -22.43
N GLY A 301 17.45 -2.70 -21.91
CA GLY A 301 16.34 -1.76 -21.88
C GLY A 301 15.09 -2.34 -21.22
N VAL A 302 13.95 -2.23 -21.90
CA VAL A 302 12.68 -2.81 -21.46
C VAL A 302 12.30 -4.10 -22.17
N SER A 303 13.24 -4.74 -22.86
CA SER A 303 13.02 -5.98 -23.59
C SER A 303 12.70 -7.16 -22.66
N CYS A 304 12.09 -8.20 -23.22
CA CYS A 304 11.83 -9.48 -22.55
C CYS A 304 12.49 -10.63 -23.29
N PHE A 305 12.93 -11.67 -22.56
CA PHE A 305 13.44 -12.91 -23.15
C PHE A 305 12.30 -13.76 -23.71
N ASN A 306 12.41 -14.16 -24.97
CA ASN A 306 11.53 -15.11 -25.66
C ASN A 306 10.04 -14.78 -25.69
N LYS A 307 9.60 -13.70 -25.03
CA LYS A 307 8.19 -13.29 -24.87
C LYS A 307 8.03 -11.80 -25.17
N SER A 308 6.79 -11.38 -25.40
CA SER A 308 6.42 -9.96 -25.60
C SER A 308 5.14 -9.64 -24.82
N PRO A 309 5.16 -9.78 -23.49
CA PRO A 309 3.99 -9.47 -22.66
C PRO A 309 3.75 -7.97 -22.59
N GLU A 310 2.50 -7.56 -22.30
CA GLU A 310 2.15 -6.16 -22.03
C GLU A 310 2.43 -5.76 -20.57
N TYR A 311 2.60 -6.75 -19.68
CA TYR A 311 2.93 -6.61 -18.26
C TYR A 311 4.10 -7.53 -17.92
N ALA A 312 5.15 -7.01 -17.31
CA ALA A 312 6.29 -7.83 -16.87
C ALA A 312 7.10 -7.16 -15.75
N HIS A 313 7.74 -7.98 -14.94
CA HIS A 313 8.71 -7.61 -13.92
C HIS A 313 9.86 -8.64 -13.86
N GLY A 314 10.87 -8.38 -13.03
CA GLY A 314 12.03 -9.24 -12.87
C GLY A 314 13.31 -8.64 -13.43
N GLY A 315 13.23 -7.52 -14.15
CA GLY A 315 14.36 -6.84 -14.76
C GLY A 315 14.85 -5.62 -13.99
N LEU A 316 15.52 -4.75 -14.73
CA LEU A 316 16.16 -3.56 -14.20
C LEU A 316 15.67 -2.32 -14.97
N SER A 317 14.56 -1.79 -14.54
CA SER A 317 14.03 -0.47 -14.91
C SER A 317 13.64 0.29 -13.64
N LEU A 318 13.45 1.60 -13.76
CA LEU A 318 12.98 2.40 -12.62
C LEU A 318 11.61 1.93 -12.14
N GLN A 319 10.73 1.57 -13.07
CA GLN A 319 9.39 1.07 -12.79
C GLN A 319 9.37 -0.24 -12.00
N GLU A 320 10.40 -1.10 -12.19
CA GLU A 320 10.54 -2.37 -11.49
C GLU A 320 11.29 -2.22 -10.16
N CYS A 321 12.33 -1.37 -10.12
CA CYS A 321 13.30 -1.31 -9.03
C CYS A 321 12.99 -0.24 -7.99
N LEU A 322 12.33 0.87 -8.34
CA LEU A 322 12.01 1.94 -7.41
C LEU A 322 10.60 1.73 -6.87
N ILE A 323 10.52 1.25 -5.62
CA ILE A 323 9.27 0.84 -4.99
C ILE A 323 8.86 1.81 -3.87
N PRO A 324 7.54 1.99 -3.63
CA PRO A 324 7.04 2.82 -2.54
C PRO A 324 7.29 2.17 -1.17
N ASP A 325 7.50 3.03 -0.19
CA ASP A 325 7.50 2.72 1.24
C ASP A 325 6.64 3.79 1.91
N LEU A 326 5.39 3.45 2.20
CA LEU A 326 4.37 4.39 2.62
C LEU A 326 4.03 4.20 4.09
N LEU A 327 4.33 5.20 4.92
CA LEU A 327 3.91 5.25 6.31
C LEU A 327 2.63 6.09 6.41
N ILE A 328 1.61 5.56 7.06
CA ILE A 328 0.30 6.18 7.24
C ILE A 328 0.01 6.26 8.72
N GLU A 329 -0.48 7.41 9.14
CA GLU A 329 -0.89 7.71 10.50
C GLU A 329 -2.21 8.46 10.49
N HIS A 330 -2.93 8.44 11.59
CA HIS A 330 -4.02 9.38 11.75
C HIS A 330 -3.49 10.82 11.70
N SER A 331 -4.14 11.70 10.95
CA SER A 331 -3.96 13.13 11.14
C SER A 331 -4.30 13.44 12.61
N GLY A 332 -3.40 14.14 13.31
CA GLY A 332 -3.49 14.34 14.77
C GLY A 332 -4.75 15.03 15.30
N ASP A 333 -5.68 15.47 14.47
CA ASP A 333 -7.09 15.60 14.76
C ASP A 333 -7.71 14.20 14.71
N ARG A 334 -7.64 13.49 15.84
CA ARG A 334 -8.43 12.27 16.04
C ARG A 334 -9.90 12.66 15.92
N GLN A 335 -10.45 12.56 14.71
CA GLN A 335 -11.90 12.52 14.58
C GLN A 335 -12.33 11.18 15.18
N VAL A 336 -12.68 11.25 16.48
CA VAL A 336 -13.36 10.17 17.14
C VAL A 336 -14.65 9.93 16.35
N ARG A 337 -14.73 8.83 15.61
CA ARG A 337 -15.99 8.45 14.97
C ARG A 337 -16.92 7.94 16.04
N VAL A 338 -17.95 8.72 16.26
CA VAL A 338 -18.99 8.40 17.23
C VAL A 338 -20.28 8.10 16.47
N THR A 339 -20.89 6.96 16.77
CA THR A 339 -22.17 6.57 16.20
C THR A 339 -23.16 6.30 17.32
N ILE A 340 -24.30 6.96 17.31
CA ILE A 340 -25.39 6.71 18.27
C ILE A 340 -26.08 5.42 17.85
N LYS A 341 -25.97 4.37 18.68
CA LYS A 341 -26.59 3.06 18.45
C LYS A 341 -28.05 3.03 18.87
N ALA A 342 -28.35 3.56 20.05
CA ALA A 342 -29.69 3.57 20.59
C ALA A 342 -29.93 4.80 21.46
N ILE A 343 -31.17 5.29 21.46
CA ILE A 343 -31.68 6.30 22.37
C ILE A 343 -32.98 5.74 22.99
N GLU A 344 -33.01 5.57 24.32
CA GLU A 344 -34.14 5.04 25.06
C GLU A 344 -34.59 6.03 26.10
N TRP A 345 -35.89 6.32 26.11
CA TRP A 345 -36.50 7.26 27.06
C TRP A 345 -37.29 6.51 28.15
N HIS A 346 -36.98 6.85 29.40
CA HIS A 346 -37.70 6.40 30.59
C HIS A 346 -38.13 7.64 31.37
N SER A 347 -39.34 8.16 31.08
CA SER A 347 -39.84 9.45 31.62
C SER A 347 -38.82 10.56 31.27
N LEU A 348 -38.30 11.30 32.26
CA LEU A 348 -37.33 12.39 32.09
C LEU A 348 -35.86 11.91 31.90
N ARG A 349 -35.65 10.60 31.86
CA ARG A 349 -34.32 10.03 31.72
C ARG A 349 -34.12 9.50 30.30
N CYS A 350 -33.07 9.97 29.64
CA CYS A 350 -32.61 9.49 28.35
C CYS A 350 -31.37 8.59 28.52
N GLN A 351 -31.46 7.33 28.12
CA GLN A 351 -30.35 6.42 28.07
C GLN A 351 -29.84 6.36 26.62
N ILE A 352 -28.55 6.46 26.45
CA ILE A 352 -27.90 6.56 25.14
C ILE A 352 -26.80 5.51 25.10
N GLU A 353 -26.81 4.71 24.03
CA GLU A 353 -25.74 3.78 23.70
C GLU A 353 -25.01 4.28 22.45
N VAL A 354 -23.68 4.32 22.54
CA VAL A 354 -22.81 4.88 21.52
C VAL A 354 -21.79 3.84 21.09
N SER A 355 -21.36 3.86 19.85
CA SER A 355 -20.16 3.17 19.41
C SER A 355 -19.09 4.20 19.11
N CYS A 356 -17.94 4.07 19.75
CA CYS A 356 -16.79 4.93 19.50
C CYS A 356 -15.71 4.08 18.83
N SER A 357 -15.19 4.52 17.70
CA SER A 357 -13.96 3.99 17.10
C SER A 357 -12.90 5.09 17.12
N GLY A 358 -11.67 4.72 17.53
CA GLY A 358 -10.58 5.65 17.79
C GLY A 358 -10.32 5.81 19.29
N ALA A 359 -9.03 5.84 19.70
CA ALA A 359 -8.64 5.99 21.10
C ALA A 359 -9.04 7.36 21.63
N GLY A 360 -10.11 7.46 22.41
CA GLY A 360 -10.59 8.71 22.96
C GLY A 360 -11.99 8.71 23.58
N GLY A 361 -12.61 7.55 23.77
CA GLY A 361 -13.95 7.45 24.37
C GLY A 361 -14.10 8.13 25.75
N SER A 362 -12.99 8.31 26.47
CA SER A 362 -12.97 8.98 27.78
C SER A 362 -13.18 10.51 27.74
N TYR A 363 -13.16 11.13 26.58
CA TYR A 363 -13.29 12.58 26.43
C TYR A 363 -14.56 13.01 25.70
N ILE A 364 -15.50 12.10 25.44
CA ILE A 364 -16.77 12.42 24.80
C ILE A 364 -17.81 12.66 25.87
N SER A 365 -18.51 13.78 25.75
CA SER A 365 -19.65 14.11 26.60
C SER A 365 -20.95 14.16 25.82
N ALA A 366 -22.05 13.83 26.46
CA ALA A 366 -23.41 13.91 25.91
C ALA A 366 -24.20 15.03 26.52
N ASP A 367 -24.97 15.72 25.67
CA ASP A 367 -25.85 16.79 26.03
C ASP A 367 -27.17 16.69 25.24
N LEU A 368 -28.28 17.10 25.83
CA LEU A 368 -29.55 17.31 25.13
C LEU A 368 -29.83 18.81 25.03
N ARG A 369 -30.16 19.26 23.83
CA ARG A 369 -30.40 20.65 23.51
C ARG A 369 -31.82 20.88 22.97
N ASN A 370 -32.34 22.05 23.22
CA ASN A 370 -33.69 22.42 22.78
C ASN A 370 -33.67 22.77 21.28
N ALA A 371 -34.50 22.10 20.50
CA ALA A 371 -34.87 22.38 19.11
C ALA A 371 -33.71 22.41 18.08
N HIS A 372 -32.48 22.72 18.48
CA HIS A 372 -31.35 22.88 17.57
C HIS A 372 -30.02 22.42 18.22
N PRO A 373 -29.07 21.87 17.46
CA PRO A 373 -27.77 21.44 17.98
C PRO A 373 -26.97 22.53 18.70
N ALA A 374 -27.13 23.79 18.30
CA ALA A 374 -26.56 24.95 18.97
C ALA A 374 -27.50 25.59 20.02
N GLY A 375 -28.62 24.91 20.35
CA GLY A 375 -29.58 25.37 21.33
C GLY A 375 -29.05 25.28 22.76
N ILE A 376 -29.88 25.75 23.71
CA ILE A 376 -29.55 25.72 25.14
C ILE A 376 -29.63 24.26 25.64
N SER A 377 -28.67 23.85 26.47
CA SER A 377 -28.70 22.56 27.17
C SER A 377 -29.91 22.49 28.09
N VAL A 378 -30.63 21.36 28.01
CA VAL A 378 -31.86 21.11 28.82
C VAL A 378 -31.66 19.99 29.84
N VAL A 379 -30.41 19.52 30.01
CA VAL A 379 -30.08 18.52 31.04
C VAL A 379 -29.59 19.16 32.33
N ALA A 380 -29.83 18.46 33.43
CA ALA A 380 -29.33 18.89 34.72
C ALA A 380 -27.79 18.97 34.76
N ASN A 381 -27.11 18.06 34.06
CA ASN A 381 -25.66 18.05 33.88
C ASN A 381 -25.29 17.35 32.56
N ILE A 382 -24.35 17.93 31.79
CA ILE A 382 -23.64 17.29 30.70
C ILE A 382 -22.79 16.18 31.29
N LYS A 383 -22.81 14.99 30.69
CA LYS A 383 -22.10 13.83 31.24
C LYS A 383 -21.14 13.21 30.25
N PRO A 384 -19.94 12.79 30.70
CA PRO A 384 -19.04 11.98 29.86
C PRO A 384 -19.63 10.59 29.62
N LEU A 385 -19.25 9.97 28.51
CA LEU A 385 -19.53 8.57 28.25
C LEU A 385 -18.81 7.70 29.29
N THR A 386 -19.44 6.61 29.71
CA THR A 386 -18.80 5.58 30.53
C THR A 386 -17.91 4.69 29.71
N GLU A 387 -17.05 3.87 30.35
CA GLU A 387 -16.21 2.86 29.68
C GLU A 387 -17.03 1.89 28.80
N ASP A 388 -18.28 1.61 29.19
CA ASP A 388 -19.21 0.78 28.40
C ASP A 388 -19.86 1.53 27.24
N SER A 389 -19.37 2.73 26.89
CA SER A 389 -19.93 3.56 25.82
C SER A 389 -21.42 3.91 26.00
N LYS A 390 -21.85 4.03 27.24
CA LYS A 390 -23.23 4.39 27.63
C LYS A 390 -23.26 5.68 28.43
N VAL A 391 -24.37 6.40 28.35
CA VAL A 391 -24.60 7.57 29.18
C VAL A 391 -26.11 7.73 29.49
N SER A 392 -26.40 8.20 30.66
CA SER A 392 -27.77 8.49 31.08
C SER A 392 -27.89 9.95 31.45
N LEU A 393 -28.68 10.71 30.68
CA LEU A 393 -28.99 12.11 30.88
C LEU A 393 -30.36 12.26 31.56
N VAL A 394 -30.52 13.32 32.35
CA VAL A 394 -31.80 13.65 33.01
C VAL A 394 -32.14 15.09 32.66
N LEU A 395 -33.36 15.33 32.19
CA LEU A 395 -33.86 16.69 31.92
C LEU A 395 -33.90 17.55 33.19
N ALA A 396 -33.59 18.82 33.00
CA ALA A 396 -33.52 19.78 34.10
C ALA A 396 -34.92 20.16 34.65
N GLY A 397 -35.98 19.95 33.87
CA GLY A 397 -37.36 20.28 34.28
C GLY A 397 -38.41 19.63 33.39
N ASP A 398 -39.67 19.68 33.86
CA ASP A 398 -40.84 19.10 33.20
C ASP A 398 -41.32 19.92 31.99
N GLU A 399 -40.89 21.16 31.86
CA GLU A 399 -41.25 22.09 30.77
C GLU A 399 -40.80 21.60 29.39
N TYR A 400 -39.87 20.62 29.33
CA TYR A 400 -39.33 20.06 28.10
C TYR A 400 -40.02 18.76 27.65
N LEU A 401 -41.08 18.32 28.34
CA LEU A 401 -41.75 17.03 28.08
C LEU A 401 -42.32 16.90 26.67
N GLU A 402 -42.74 17.99 26.04
CA GLU A 402 -43.25 17.99 24.67
C GLU A 402 -42.29 18.64 23.65
N ALA A 403 -41.11 19.05 24.08
CA ALA A 403 -40.14 19.75 23.25
C ALA A 403 -39.48 18.79 22.22
N GLU A 404 -39.17 19.33 21.07
CA GLU A 404 -38.23 18.68 20.15
C GLU A 404 -36.82 18.89 20.68
N LEU A 405 -36.12 17.80 20.92
CA LEU A 405 -34.77 17.80 21.49
C LEU A 405 -33.75 17.27 20.47
N VAL A 406 -32.53 17.74 20.63
CA VAL A 406 -31.40 17.22 19.83
C VAL A 406 -30.33 16.68 20.79
N LEU A 407 -30.04 15.37 20.68
CA LEU A 407 -28.89 14.79 21.33
C LEU A 407 -27.64 15.24 20.57
N VAL A 408 -26.64 15.77 21.27
CA VAL A 408 -25.33 16.12 20.75
C VAL A 408 -24.27 15.39 21.55
N LEU A 409 -23.28 14.85 20.86
CA LEU A 409 -22.07 14.29 21.45
C LEU A 409 -20.92 15.26 21.15
N LEU A 410 -20.19 15.64 22.19
CA LEU A 410 -19.19 16.71 22.17
C LEU A 410 -17.82 16.14 22.46
N ASP A 411 -16.80 16.69 21.80
CA ASP A 411 -15.41 16.46 22.17
C ASP A 411 -14.98 17.22 23.41
N GLN A 412 -13.72 17.10 23.81
CA GLN A 412 -13.16 17.82 24.95
C GLN A 412 -13.17 19.35 24.81
N ASP A 413 -13.20 19.86 23.58
CA ASP A 413 -13.20 21.28 23.25
C ASP A 413 -14.63 21.83 23.07
N GLY A 414 -15.65 20.95 23.22
CA GLY A 414 -17.07 21.30 23.08
C GLY A 414 -17.58 21.35 21.65
N ASN A 415 -16.83 20.85 20.67
CA ASN A 415 -17.31 20.75 19.31
C ASN A 415 -18.25 19.55 19.15
N ILE A 416 -19.26 19.70 18.29
CA ILE A 416 -20.23 18.64 18.02
C ILE A 416 -19.64 17.60 17.12
N LEU A 417 -19.47 16.36 17.65
CA LEU A 417 -19.02 15.18 16.89
C LEU A 417 -20.18 14.53 16.12
N VAL A 418 -21.33 14.36 16.80
CA VAL A 418 -22.54 13.73 16.24
C VAL A 418 -23.76 14.38 16.85
N GLN A 419 -24.83 14.47 16.06
CA GLN A 419 -26.12 14.95 16.52
C GLN A 419 -27.27 14.07 16.01
N LYS A 420 -28.32 13.88 16.82
CA LYS A 420 -29.51 13.14 16.42
C LYS A 420 -30.77 13.79 17.08
N PRO A 421 -31.80 14.14 16.28
CA PRO A 421 -33.06 14.56 16.83
C PRO A 421 -33.68 13.45 17.68
N THR A 422 -34.31 13.80 18.77
CA THR A 422 -35.01 12.86 19.66
C THR A 422 -36.21 13.53 20.33
N LYS A 423 -37.16 12.72 20.74
CA LYS A 423 -38.34 13.18 21.46
C LYS A 423 -38.64 12.21 22.59
N ILE A 424 -39.10 12.73 23.74
CA ILE A 424 -39.47 11.89 24.88
C ILE A 424 -40.53 10.87 24.46
N GLY A 425 -40.29 9.60 24.82
CA GLY A 425 -41.15 8.48 24.47
C GLY A 425 -40.91 7.90 23.08
N GLN A 426 -40.01 8.47 22.29
CA GLN A 426 -39.51 7.85 21.02
C GLN A 426 -38.19 7.16 21.27
N ASN A 427 -38.22 5.82 21.26
CA ASN A 427 -37.00 4.98 21.28
C ASN A 427 -36.51 4.78 19.85
N SER A 428 -35.22 4.98 19.60
CA SER A 428 -34.61 4.91 18.24
C SER A 428 -33.19 4.38 18.25
#